data_2553aae2119a0532d58fc5dc7b9cf821
#
_entry.id   2553aae2119a0532d58fc5dc7b9cf821
#
_cell.length_a   1.000
_cell.length_b   1.000
_cell.length_c   1.000
_cell.angle_alpha   90.00
_cell.angle_beta   90.00
_cell.angle_gamma   90.00
#
_symmetry.space_group_name_H-M   'P 1'
#
loop_
_entity.id
_entity.type
_entity.pdbx_description
1 polymer ?
#
loop_
_entity_poly.entity_id
_entity_poly.type
_entity_poly.pdbx_seq_one_letter_code
_entity_poly.pdbx_strand_id
1 'polypeptide(L)'
;MIRDITIGQYYPSDSPVHHLDPRVKLFATLLYIISLFLSKSFVVFAVAGVVLLVCIVISKVPFRYMIKGLKPVWILLIFICIVNVFFGKGDVLYFHWRFIHIYREGILQALMRVVRLVELILGSSLMTYTTTATELTDGLEKAFHPLEKLHVPVHEIALMMSITLRFIPILIEELDRIMKAQTARGVDFEAGNVFQKLKRTGRILMPLFASAVGRAGDLALAMEARCYQAGKPRTKMHPLTYARMDGVVYVLAVVYLAGMIVIKQFVG
;
A
#
# COMPACT_ATOMS: atom_id res chain seq x y z
N MET A 1 -0.71 17.14 16.77
CA MET A 1 0.11 16.44 15.76
C MET A 1 -0.23 14.97 15.52
N ILE A 2 -0.87 14.25 16.46
CA ILE A 2 -1.20 12.80 16.28
C ILE A 2 -2.62 12.59 15.70
N ARG A 3 -3.44 13.64 15.63
CA ARG A 3 -4.83 13.56 15.14
C ARG A 3 -4.99 13.29 13.63
N ASP A 4 -3.93 13.38 12.85
CA ASP A 4 -3.96 13.20 11.40
C ASP A 4 -3.48 11.81 10.93
N ILE A 5 -3.31 10.85 11.86
CA ILE A 5 -3.04 9.46 11.50
C ILE A 5 -4.37 8.82 11.09
N THR A 6 -4.79 9.07 9.86
CA THR A 6 -5.85 8.29 9.23
C THR A 6 -5.31 6.89 8.98
N ILE A 7 -5.76 5.94 9.81
CA ILE A 7 -5.44 4.52 9.64
C ILE A 7 -6.15 4.03 8.39
N GLY A 8 -5.36 3.86 7.32
CA GLY A 8 -5.85 3.52 6.00
C GLY A 8 -6.31 4.76 5.21
N GLN A 9 -5.74 4.94 4.04
CA GLN A 9 -6.12 6.01 3.10
C GLN A 9 -7.37 5.63 2.30
N TYR A 10 -8.28 4.83 2.90
CA TYR A 10 -9.52 4.43 2.23
C TYR A 10 -10.41 5.64 1.96
N TYR A 11 -10.86 5.78 0.72
CA TYR A 11 -11.79 6.82 0.30
C TYR A 11 -13.19 6.19 0.16
N PRO A 12 -14.15 6.51 1.05
CA PRO A 12 -15.49 5.94 0.98
C PRO A 12 -16.22 6.50 -0.25
N SER A 13 -16.32 5.71 -1.31
CA SER A 13 -17.15 6.01 -2.46
C SER A 13 -17.89 4.76 -2.92
N ASP A 14 -19.09 4.95 -3.44
CA ASP A 14 -19.88 3.87 -4.02
C ASP A 14 -19.52 3.71 -5.50
N SER A 15 -18.67 2.73 -5.79
CA SER A 15 -18.26 2.41 -7.16
C SER A 15 -18.09 0.91 -7.36
N PRO A 16 -18.22 0.41 -8.62
CA PRO A 16 -18.00 -1.00 -8.93
C PRO A 16 -16.66 -1.53 -8.42
N VAL A 17 -15.60 -0.69 -8.43
CA VAL A 17 -14.27 -1.09 -7.97
C VAL A 17 -14.24 -1.31 -6.45
N HIS A 18 -14.99 -0.53 -5.66
CA HIS A 18 -15.06 -0.70 -4.21
C HIS A 18 -15.73 -2.01 -3.81
N HIS A 19 -16.74 -2.44 -4.56
CA HIS A 19 -17.49 -3.68 -4.29
C HIS A 19 -16.79 -4.96 -4.75
N LEU A 20 -15.67 -4.87 -5.48
CA LEU A 20 -14.89 -6.06 -5.87
C LEU A 20 -14.28 -6.76 -4.67
N ASP A 21 -14.18 -8.09 -4.75
CA ASP A 21 -13.47 -8.90 -3.76
C ASP A 21 -12.00 -8.43 -3.62
N PRO A 22 -11.49 -8.24 -2.40
CA PRO A 22 -10.11 -7.80 -2.15
C PRO A 22 -9.04 -8.68 -2.82
N ARG A 23 -9.31 -9.98 -3.00
CA ARG A 23 -8.42 -10.92 -3.70
C ARG A 23 -8.24 -10.55 -5.17
N VAL A 24 -9.36 -10.16 -5.82
CA VAL A 24 -9.36 -9.75 -7.23
C VAL A 24 -8.57 -8.46 -7.40
N LYS A 25 -8.78 -7.49 -6.50
CA LYS A 25 -8.05 -6.22 -6.49
C LYS A 25 -6.54 -6.45 -6.30
N LEU A 26 -6.17 -7.31 -5.33
CA LEU A 26 -4.78 -7.73 -5.10
C LEU A 26 -4.15 -8.34 -6.34
N PHE A 27 -4.83 -9.32 -6.94
CA PHE A 27 -4.37 -10.03 -8.12
C PHE A 27 -4.23 -9.09 -9.32
N ALA A 28 -5.24 -8.26 -9.60
CA ALA A 28 -5.21 -7.30 -10.69
C ALA A 28 -4.09 -6.25 -10.52
N THR A 29 -3.90 -5.73 -9.30
CA THR A 29 -2.82 -4.80 -9.01
C THR A 29 -1.45 -5.45 -9.18
N LEU A 30 -1.28 -6.70 -8.74
CA LEU A 30 -0.02 -7.44 -8.91
C LEU A 30 0.28 -7.69 -10.39
N LEU A 31 -0.71 -8.11 -11.18
CA LEU A 31 -0.56 -8.28 -12.63
C LEU A 31 -0.22 -6.95 -13.32
N TYR A 32 -0.86 -5.86 -12.91
CA TYR A 32 -0.55 -4.52 -13.41
C TYR A 32 0.90 -4.14 -13.12
N ILE A 33 1.38 -4.34 -11.89
CA ILE A 33 2.77 -4.08 -11.51
C ILE A 33 3.73 -4.93 -12.35
N ILE A 34 3.47 -6.24 -12.49
CA ILE A 34 4.29 -7.13 -13.31
C ILE A 34 4.35 -6.64 -14.76
N SER A 35 3.22 -6.22 -15.33
CA SER A 35 3.17 -5.73 -16.71
C SER A 35 4.09 -4.54 -16.97
N LEU A 36 4.19 -3.60 -16.00
CA LEU A 36 5.07 -2.44 -16.08
C LEU A 36 6.57 -2.80 -16.07
N PHE A 37 6.93 -3.92 -15.43
CA PHE A 37 8.33 -4.41 -15.43
C PHE A 37 8.69 -5.24 -16.66
N LEU A 38 7.69 -5.83 -17.31
CA LEU A 38 7.94 -6.72 -18.46
C LEU A 38 8.42 -5.96 -19.69
N SER A 39 8.13 -4.66 -19.83
CA SER A 39 8.39 -3.92 -21.06
C SER A 39 9.24 -2.68 -20.85
N LYS A 40 9.96 -2.33 -21.92
CA LYS A 40 10.75 -1.09 -22.04
C LYS A 40 10.18 -0.16 -23.12
N SER A 41 9.05 -0.51 -23.75
CA SER A 41 8.47 0.25 -24.85
C SER A 41 7.53 1.36 -24.35
N PHE A 42 7.60 2.53 -24.96
CA PHE A 42 6.74 3.67 -24.65
C PHE A 42 5.24 3.37 -24.92
N VAL A 43 4.94 2.55 -25.93
CA VAL A 43 3.57 2.14 -26.27
C VAL A 43 2.93 1.35 -25.12
N VAL A 44 3.69 0.47 -24.48
CA VAL A 44 3.21 -0.33 -23.36
C VAL A 44 2.85 0.55 -22.16
N PHE A 45 3.68 1.55 -21.84
CA PHE A 45 3.36 2.52 -20.78
C PHE A 45 2.12 3.35 -21.12
N ALA A 46 1.98 3.78 -22.39
CA ALA A 46 0.77 4.49 -22.79
C ALA A 46 -0.51 3.67 -22.62
N VAL A 47 -0.48 2.38 -22.99
CA VAL A 47 -1.61 1.47 -22.80
C VAL A 47 -1.88 1.23 -21.30
N ALA A 48 -0.83 1.00 -20.51
CA ALA A 48 -0.96 0.83 -19.06
C ALA A 48 -1.54 2.07 -18.39
N GLY A 49 -1.08 3.26 -18.78
CA GLY A 49 -1.60 4.54 -18.30
C GLY A 49 -3.08 4.74 -18.65
N VAL A 50 -3.50 4.39 -19.87
CA VAL A 50 -4.92 4.46 -20.26
C VAL A 50 -5.77 3.52 -19.43
N VAL A 51 -5.35 2.27 -19.23
CA VAL A 51 -6.06 1.30 -18.38
C VAL A 51 -6.17 1.81 -16.95
N LEU A 52 -5.07 2.35 -16.39
CA LEU A 52 -5.07 2.94 -15.06
C LEU A 52 -6.05 4.12 -14.95
N LEU A 53 -6.04 5.04 -15.93
CA LEU A 53 -6.98 6.16 -15.97
C LEU A 53 -8.44 5.70 -16.00
N VAL A 54 -8.76 4.69 -16.81
CA VAL A 54 -10.09 4.09 -16.85
C VAL A 54 -10.48 3.53 -15.47
N CYS A 55 -9.57 2.80 -14.81
CA CYS A 55 -9.81 2.27 -13.47
C CYS A 55 -10.04 3.39 -12.43
N ILE A 56 -9.26 4.49 -12.49
CA ILE A 56 -9.43 5.65 -11.61
C ILE A 56 -10.80 6.29 -11.81
N VAL A 57 -11.23 6.51 -13.07
CA VAL A 57 -12.53 7.10 -13.38
C VAL A 57 -13.68 6.23 -12.87
N ILE A 58 -13.61 4.91 -13.11
CA ILE A 58 -14.61 3.95 -12.64
C ILE A 58 -14.66 3.87 -11.11
N SER A 59 -13.51 4.04 -10.44
CA SER A 59 -13.43 4.02 -8.97
C SER A 59 -14.06 5.24 -8.31
N LYS A 60 -14.35 6.31 -9.07
CA LYS A 60 -14.87 7.60 -8.56
C LYS A 60 -13.99 8.25 -7.48
N VAL A 61 -12.72 7.85 -7.37
CA VAL A 61 -11.77 8.49 -6.47
C VAL A 61 -11.32 9.81 -7.08
N PRO A 62 -11.44 10.96 -6.38
CA PRO A 62 -11.02 12.24 -6.92
C PRO A 62 -9.54 12.25 -7.28
N PHE A 63 -9.21 12.67 -8.49
CA PHE A 63 -7.82 12.70 -9.01
C PHE A 63 -6.86 13.48 -8.11
N ARG A 64 -7.40 14.46 -7.36
CA ARG A 64 -6.64 15.24 -6.39
C ARG A 64 -6.03 14.40 -5.25
N TYR A 65 -6.71 13.32 -4.83
CA TYR A 65 -6.18 12.40 -3.82
C TYR A 65 -5.07 11.53 -4.39
N MET A 66 -5.22 11.09 -5.64
CA MET A 66 -4.19 10.33 -6.36
C MET A 66 -2.89 11.13 -6.48
N ILE A 67 -2.97 12.42 -6.85
CA ILE A 67 -1.79 13.31 -6.95
C ILE A 67 -1.17 13.55 -5.56
N LYS A 68 -1.98 13.65 -4.50
CA LYS A 68 -1.43 13.76 -3.13
C LYS A 68 -0.54 12.58 -2.76
N GLY A 69 -0.84 11.36 -3.24
CA GLY A 69 -0.02 10.18 -3.07
C GLY A 69 1.37 10.29 -3.72
N LEU A 70 1.53 11.12 -4.77
CA LEU A 70 2.81 11.38 -5.43
C LEU A 70 3.68 12.38 -4.65
N LYS A 71 3.08 13.23 -3.80
CA LYS A 71 3.79 14.32 -3.12
C LYS A 71 5.03 13.88 -2.33
N PRO A 72 5.01 12.80 -1.51
CA PRO A 72 6.19 12.37 -0.77
C PRO A 72 7.29 11.81 -1.66
N VAL A 73 6.95 11.36 -2.87
CA VAL A 73 7.88 10.72 -3.83
C VAL A 73 8.41 11.72 -4.86
N TRP A 74 7.89 12.94 -4.89
CA TRP A 74 8.27 13.97 -5.85
C TRP A 74 9.78 14.26 -5.89
N ILE A 75 10.40 14.35 -4.71
CA ILE A 75 11.86 14.57 -4.59
C ILE A 75 12.63 13.41 -5.22
N LEU A 76 12.18 12.17 -4.98
CA LEU A 76 12.79 10.98 -5.56
C LEU A 76 12.63 10.94 -7.09
N LEU A 77 11.46 11.33 -7.62
CA LEU A 77 11.23 11.40 -9.06
C LEU A 77 12.16 12.41 -9.74
N ILE A 78 12.32 13.61 -9.15
CA ILE A 78 13.26 14.62 -9.64
C ILE A 78 14.70 14.07 -9.58
N PHE A 79 15.08 13.46 -8.47
CA PHE A 79 16.43 12.89 -8.32
C PHE A 79 16.72 11.82 -9.38
N ILE A 80 15.79 10.90 -9.61
CA ILE A 80 15.92 9.86 -10.64
C ILE A 80 16.00 10.48 -12.04
N CYS A 81 15.20 11.52 -12.32
CA CYS A 81 15.25 12.25 -13.59
C CYS A 81 16.64 12.86 -13.79
N ILE A 82 17.14 13.59 -12.81
CA ILE A 82 18.46 14.24 -12.87
C ILE A 82 19.56 13.19 -13.10
N VAL A 83 19.61 12.15 -12.26
CA VAL A 83 20.64 11.10 -12.39
C VAL A 83 20.62 10.44 -13.77
N ASN A 84 19.44 10.11 -14.30
CA ASN A 84 19.36 9.46 -15.61
C ASN A 84 19.71 10.39 -16.77
N VAL A 85 19.40 11.69 -16.69
CA VAL A 85 19.75 12.66 -17.70
C VAL A 85 21.26 12.91 -17.73
N PHE A 86 21.91 13.01 -16.56
CA PHE A 86 23.35 13.33 -16.46
C PHE A 86 24.24 12.09 -16.62
N PHE A 87 23.82 10.92 -16.14
CA PHE A 87 24.61 9.69 -16.20
C PHE A 87 24.14 8.70 -17.27
N GLY A 88 23.10 9.05 -18.04
CA GLY A 88 22.63 8.24 -19.16
C GLY A 88 23.69 8.16 -20.25
N LYS A 89 23.96 6.96 -20.76
CA LYS A 89 24.84 6.71 -21.91
C LYS A 89 23.97 6.57 -23.16
N GLY A 90 24.44 7.10 -24.29
CA GLY A 90 23.76 7.00 -25.57
C GLY A 90 24.67 7.40 -26.72
N ASP A 91 24.23 7.18 -27.96
CA ASP A 91 25.02 7.43 -29.17
C ASP A 91 24.84 8.87 -29.72
N VAL A 92 23.70 9.52 -29.40
CA VAL A 92 23.39 10.87 -29.93
C VAL A 92 23.55 11.92 -28.82
N LEU A 93 24.61 12.73 -28.94
CA LEU A 93 24.88 13.88 -28.07
C LEU A 93 23.93 15.04 -28.47
N TYR A 94 23.10 15.47 -27.51
CA TYR A 94 22.23 16.66 -27.68
C TYR A 94 22.92 17.94 -27.20
N PHE A 95 23.71 17.85 -26.13
CA PHE A 95 24.37 19.00 -25.53
C PHE A 95 25.70 18.60 -24.88
N HIS A 96 26.79 19.30 -25.25
CA HIS A 96 28.13 19.11 -24.72
C HIS A 96 28.59 20.37 -24.04
N TRP A 97 28.71 20.34 -22.71
CA TRP A 97 29.31 21.43 -21.97
C TRP A 97 30.28 20.85 -20.93
N ARG A 98 31.57 21.03 -21.18
CA ARG A 98 32.76 20.73 -20.36
C ARG A 98 32.71 19.42 -19.53
N PHE A 99 31.72 19.20 -18.67
CA PHE A 99 31.53 18.00 -17.85
C PHE A 99 30.12 17.37 -17.98
N ILE A 100 29.24 17.95 -18.73
CA ILE A 100 27.84 17.52 -18.84
C ILE A 100 27.60 17.03 -20.26
N HIS A 101 27.35 15.74 -20.39
CA HIS A 101 27.00 15.08 -21.64
C HIS A 101 25.55 14.63 -21.58
N ILE A 102 24.65 15.34 -22.25
CA ILE A 102 23.25 14.96 -22.29
C ILE A 102 22.99 14.19 -23.59
N TYR A 103 22.65 12.92 -23.44
CA TYR A 103 22.30 12.05 -24.55
C TYR A 103 20.78 12.00 -24.74
N ARG A 104 20.32 11.91 -25.99
CA ARG A 104 18.89 11.75 -26.31
C ARG A 104 18.30 10.52 -25.65
N GLU A 105 19.01 9.42 -25.71
CA GLU A 105 18.64 8.14 -25.10
C GLU A 105 18.51 8.27 -23.58
N GLY A 106 19.38 9.05 -22.93
CA GLY A 106 19.33 9.33 -21.50
C GLY A 106 18.03 10.04 -21.10
N ILE A 107 17.59 11.02 -21.88
CA ILE A 107 16.32 11.74 -21.64
C ILE A 107 15.13 10.80 -21.82
N LEU A 108 15.09 10.00 -22.88
CA LEU A 108 14.00 9.06 -23.14
C LEU A 108 13.92 7.99 -22.04
N GLN A 109 15.07 7.46 -21.60
CA GLN A 109 15.12 6.49 -20.50
C GLN A 109 14.71 7.12 -19.18
N ALA A 110 15.11 8.37 -18.91
CA ALA A 110 14.68 9.12 -17.73
C ALA A 110 13.15 9.25 -17.71
N LEU A 111 12.56 9.68 -18.83
CA LEU A 111 11.12 9.83 -18.98
C LEU A 111 10.38 8.50 -18.75
N MET A 112 10.83 7.42 -19.39
CA MET A 112 10.22 6.10 -19.23
C MET A 112 10.29 5.60 -17.78
N ARG A 113 11.39 5.85 -17.07
CA ARG A 113 11.53 5.45 -15.66
C ARG A 113 10.62 6.28 -14.74
N VAL A 114 10.52 7.59 -15.00
CA VAL A 114 9.62 8.47 -14.24
C VAL A 114 8.16 8.05 -14.47
N VAL A 115 7.74 7.85 -15.73
CA VAL A 115 6.38 7.39 -16.07
C VAL A 115 6.07 6.06 -15.37
N ARG A 116 6.98 5.08 -15.47
CA ARG A 116 6.84 3.79 -14.79
C ARG A 116 6.59 3.95 -13.29
N LEU A 117 7.40 4.77 -12.61
CA LEU A 117 7.27 4.99 -11.17
C LEU A 117 5.95 5.67 -10.82
N VAL A 118 5.53 6.65 -11.61
CA VAL A 118 4.24 7.33 -11.43
C VAL A 118 3.10 6.33 -11.57
N GLU A 119 3.11 5.49 -12.60
CA GLU A 119 2.09 4.46 -12.82
C GLU A 119 2.07 3.40 -11.72
N LEU A 120 3.24 2.97 -11.24
CA LEU A 120 3.34 2.05 -10.10
C LEU A 120 2.72 2.64 -8.83
N ILE A 121 3.04 3.89 -8.52
CA ILE A 121 2.53 4.56 -7.33
C ILE A 121 1.02 4.77 -7.45
N LEU A 122 0.53 5.23 -8.60
CA LEU A 122 -0.89 5.46 -8.82
C LEU A 122 -1.68 4.16 -8.78
N GLY A 123 -1.18 3.08 -9.39
CA GLY A 123 -1.81 1.75 -9.36
C GLY A 123 -1.90 1.18 -7.95
N SER A 124 -0.81 1.24 -7.18
CA SER A 124 -0.80 0.82 -5.78
C SER A 124 -1.70 1.69 -4.90
N SER A 125 -1.69 3.02 -5.13
CA SER A 125 -2.55 3.96 -4.40
C SER A 125 -4.02 3.70 -4.67
N LEU A 126 -4.41 3.38 -5.92
CA LEU A 126 -5.78 3.06 -6.26
C LEU A 126 -6.30 1.88 -5.43
N MET A 127 -5.51 0.82 -5.29
CA MET A 127 -5.84 -0.32 -4.43
C MET A 127 -6.04 0.12 -2.97
N THR A 128 -5.13 0.95 -2.44
CA THR A 128 -5.19 1.45 -1.06
C THR A 128 -6.43 2.35 -0.81
N TYR A 129 -6.81 3.18 -1.79
CA TYR A 129 -7.99 4.03 -1.68
C TYR A 129 -9.31 3.27 -1.81
N THR A 130 -9.32 2.11 -2.48
CA THR A 130 -10.53 1.31 -2.75
C THR A 130 -10.70 0.09 -1.85
N THR A 131 -9.75 -0.18 -0.94
CA THR A 131 -9.78 -1.38 -0.08
C THR A 131 -9.40 -0.99 1.34
N THR A 132 -10.22 -1.39 2.31
CA THR A 132 -9.89 -1.17 3.73
C THR A 132 -8.79 -2.13 4.19
N ALA A 133 -8.05 -1.75 5.26
CA ALA A 133 -7.00 -2.59 5.81
C ALA A 133 -7.54 -3.95 6.31
N THR A 134 -8.78 -3.98 6.83
CA THR A 134 -9.45 -5.20 7.27
C THR A 134 -9.83 -6.11 6.10
N GLU A 135 -10.41 -5.56 5.04
CA GLU A 135 -10.71 -6.31 3.80
C GLU A 135 -9.43 -6.85 3.16
N LEU A 136 -8.36 -6.07 3.16
CA LEU A 136 -7.06 -6.49 2.65
C LEU A 136 -6.52 -7.69 3.43
N THR A 137 -6.62 -7.66 4.76
CA THR A 137 -6.21 -8.77 5.63
C THR A 137 -7.02 -10.03 5.33
N ASP A 138 -8.34 -9.90 5.19
CA ASP A 138 -9.22 -11.02 4.85
C ASP A 138 -8.92 -11.58 3.43
N GLY A 139 -8.62 -10.69 2.49
CA GLY A 139 -8.18 -11.06 1.14
C GLY A 139 -6.86 -11.83 1.14
N LEU A 140 -5.87 -11.35 1.90
CA LEU A 140 -4.58 -12.01 2.06
C LEU A 140 -4.69 -13.39 2.72
N GLU A 141 -5.49 -13.53 3.78
CA GLU A 141 -5.75 -14.83 4.41
C GLU A 141 -6.23 -15.85 3.40
N LYS A 142 -7.23 -15.47 2.60
CA LYS A 142 -7.79 -16.37 1.58
C LYS A 142 -6.81 -16.62 0.43
N ALA A 143 -6.02 -15.62 0.02
CA ALA A 143 -5.01 -15.77 -1.03
C ALA A 143 -3.88 -16.70 -0.59
N PHE A 144 -3.47 -16.64 0.69
CA PHE A 144 -2.40 -17.46 1.24
C PHE A 144 -2.86 -18.79 1.86
N HIS A 145 -4.17 -19.07 1.87
CA HIS A 145 -4.70 -20.35 2.34
C HIS A 145 -3.97 -21.59 1.76
N PRO A 146 -3.50 -21.62 0.47
CA PRO A 146 -2.73 -22.76 -0.03
C PRO A 146 -1.41 -23.01 0.72
N LEU A 147 -0.83 -21.98 1.39
CA LEU A 147 0.39 -22.10 2.18
C LEU A 147 0.18 -22.88 3.49
N GLU A 148 -1.06 -23.07 3.93
CA GLU A 148 -1.36 -23.93 5.08
C GLU A 148 -0.89 -25.37 4.85
N LYS A 149 -0.85 -25.82 3.58
CA LYS A 149 -0.27 -27.13 3.19
C LYS A 149 1.24 -27.21 3.48
N LEU A 150 1.92 -26.07 3.58
CA LEU A 150 3.33 -25.93 3.96
C LEU A 150 3.53 -25.70 5.47
N HIS A 151 2.50 -25.99 6.28
CA HIS A 151 2.49 -25.78 7.76
C HIS A 151 2.65 -24.31 8.18
N VAL A 152 2.30 -23.35 7.32
CA VAL A 152 2.26 -21.93 7.69
C VAL A 152 0.91 -21.64 8.35
N PRO A 153 0.86 -21.12 9.59
CA PRO A 153 -0.39 -20.83 10.30
C PRO A 153 -1.05 -19.54 9.78
N VAL A 154 -1.54 -19.59 8.52
CA VAL A 154 -2.08 -18.41 7.82
C VAL A 154 -3.28 -17.81 8.55
N HIS A 155 -4.16 -18.68 9.07
CA HIS A 155 -5.35 -18.25 9.79
C HIS A 155 -5.00 -17.49 11.08
N GLU A 156 -4.04 -17.99 11.85
CA GLU A 156 -3.58 -17.35 13.08
C GLU A 156 -2.91 -16.01 12.81
N ILE A 157 -2.12 -15.92 11.74
CA ILE A 157 -1.49 -14.66 11.30
C ILE A 157 -2.58 -13.64 10.94
N ALA A 158 -3.58 -14.04 10.17
CA ALA A 158 -4.68 -13.16 9.79
C ALA A 158 -5.50 -12.70 11.00
N LEU A 159 -5.73 -13.60 11.97
CA LEU A 159 -6.38 -13.24 13.22
C LEU A 159 -5.56 -12.20 14.02
N MET A 160 -4.24 -12.41 14.14
CA MET A 160 -3.34 -11.43 14.79
C MET A 160 -3.39 -10.09 14.10
N MET A 161 -3.38 -10.04 12.75
CA MET A 161 -3.51 -8.81 11.99
C MET A 161 -4.86 -8.12 12.25
N SER A 162 -5.96 -8.86 12.22
CA SER A 162 -7.30 -8.32 12.47
C SER A 162 -7.44 -7.74 13.89
N ILE A 163 -6.90 -8.43 14.90
CA ILE A 163 -6.84 -7.94 16.28
C ILE A 163 -5.99 -6.66 16.34
N THR A 164 -4.81 -6.68 15.73
CA THR A 164 -3.91 -5.51 15.70
C THR A 164 -4.59 -4.30 15.09
N LEU A 165 -5.21 -4.44 13.92
CA LEU A 165 -5.92 -3.34 13.24
C LEU A 165 -7.04 -2.75 14.10
N ARG A 166 -7.73 -3.59 14.88
CA ARG A 166 -8.77 -3.15 15.83
C ARG A 166 -8.19 -2.41 17.03
N PHE A 167 -7.03 -2.84 17.52
CA PHE A 167 -6.40 -2.23 18.70
C PHE A 167 -5.66 -0.92 18.37
N ILE A 168 -5.22 -0.69 17.12
CA ILE A 168 -4.51 0.54 16.75
C ILE A 168 -5.30 1.81 17.12
N PRO A 169 -6.60 1.99 16.78
CA PRO A 169 -7.35 3.17 17.22
C PRO A 169 -7.42 3.31 18.73
N ILE A 170 -7.64 2.21 19.43
CA ILE A 170 -7.73 2.17 20.90
C ILE A 170 -6.40 2.60 21.55
N LEU A 171 -5.27 2.13 21.00
CA LEU A 171 -3.94 2.50 21.49
C LEU A 171 -3.61 3.97 21.19
N ILE A 172 -4.08 4.52 20.05
CA ILE A 172 -3.91 5.94 19.73
C ILE A 172 -4.69 6.81 20.74
N GLU A 173 -5.93 6.44 21.07
CA GLU A 173 -6.71 7.16 22.08
C GLU A 173 -6.04 7.08 23.48
N GLU A 174 -5.51 5.92 23.82
CA GLU A 174 -4.77 5.71 25.08
C GLU A 174 -3.49 6.54 25.11
N LEU A 175 -2.75 6.58 23.99
CA LEU A 175 -1.56 7.42 23.82
C LEU A 175 -1.89 8.90 24.05
N ASP A 176 -2.97 9.41 23.45
CA ASP A 176 -3.42 10.79 23.63
C ASP A 176 -3.78 11.08 25.10
N ARG A 177 -4.41 10.11 25.77
CA ARG A 177 -4.77 10.20 27.20
C ARG A 177 -3.53 10.25 28.08
N ILE A 178 -2.56 9.36 27.84
CA ILE A 178 -1.29 9.32 28.57
C ILE A 178 -0.49 10.62 28.32
N MET A 179 -0.42 11.09 27.08
CA MET A 179 0.26 12.34 26.74
C MET A 179 -0.33 13.52 27.51
N LYS A 180 -1.65 13.70 27.53
CA LYS A 180 -2.34 14.74 28.29
C LYS A 180 -2.03 14.66 29.79
N ALA A 181 -2.06 13.46 30.36
CA ALA A 181 -1.74 13.24 31.77
C ALA A 181 -0.26 13.60 32.08
N GLN A 182 0.68 13.25 31.23
CA GLN A 182 2.09 13.58 31.42
C GLN A 182 2.37 15.09 31.23
N THR A 183 1.68 15.74 30.29
CA THR A 183 1.75 17.19 30.13
C THR A 183 1.21 17.92 31.36
N ALA A 184 0.10 17.46 31.96
CA ALA A 184 -0.41 18.00 33.22
C ALA A 184 0.57 17.83 34.40
N ARG A 185 1.47 16.83 34.34
CA ARG A 185 2.56 16.61 35.30
C ARG A 185 3.81 17.45 35.00
N GLY A 186 3.73 18.39 34.05
CA GLY A 186 4.83 19.29 33.71
C GLY A 186 5.83 18.72 32.71
N VAL A 187 5.52 17.63 32.00
CA VAL A 187 6.38 17.11 30.95
C VAL A 187 6.11 17.87 29.64
N ASP A 188 7.12 18.64 29.20
CA ASP A 188 7.08 19.29 27.90
C ASP A 188 7.77 18.38 26.86
N PHE A 189 7.01 17.89 25.86
CA PHE A 189 7.49 16.97 24.82
C PHE A 189 8.17 17.70 23.66
N GLU A 190 8.02 19.01 23.53
CA GLU A 190 8.56 19.80 22.43
C GLU A 190 9.92 20.43 22.76
N ALA A 191 10.18 20.70 24.04
CA ALA A 191 11.41 21.35 24.50
C ALA A 191 12.60 20.38 24.58
N GLY A 192 13.81 20.89 24.29
CA GLY A 192 15.08 20.22 24.52
C GLY A 192 15.68 19.45 23.34
N ASN A 193 16.88 18.88 23.58
CA ASN A 193 17.65 18.13 22.61
C ASN A 193 17.00 16.78 22.27
N VAL A 194 17.39 16.18 21.11
CA VAL A 194 16.89 14.89 20.62
C VAL A 194 16.94 13.79 21.69
N PHE A 195 18.04 13.73 22.46
CA PHE A 195 18.20 12.75 23.55
C PHE A 195 17.21 12.95 24.71
N GLN A 196 16.93 14.21 25.05
CA GLN A 196 15.93 14.53 26.07
C GLN A 196 14.51 14.22 25.61
N LYS A 197 14.20 14.48 24.32
CA LYS A 197 12.93 14.08 23.70
C LYS A 197 12.74 12.57 23.76
N LEU A 198 13.78 11.80 23.42
CA LEU A 198 13.74 10.33 23.47
C LEU A 198 13.48 9.82 24.89
N LYS A 199 14.17 10.38 25.91
CA LYS A 199 13.96 10.03 27.33
C LYS A 199 12.52 10.37 27.80
N ARG A 200 11.95 11.48 27.33
CA ARG A 200 10.57 11.87 27.64
C ARG A 200 9.55 10.97 26.95
N THR A 201 9.81 10.55 25.71
CA THR A 201 8.99 9.56 24.98
C THR A 201 8.93 8.23 25.74
N GLY A 202 10.00 7.80 26.39
CA GLY A 202 10.00 6.61 27.25
C GLY A 202 8.97 6.67 28.38
N ARG A 203 8.63 7.86 28.89
CA ARG A 203 7.60 8.05 29.93
C ARG A 203 6.19 7.79 29.41
N ILE A 204 5.99 7.84 28.09
CA ILE A 204 4.72 7.49 27.43
C ILE A 204 4.71 6.01 27.08
N LEU A 205 5.84 5.47 26.61
CA LEU A 205 5.93 4.09 26.14
C LEU A 205 5.69 3.07 27.26
N MET A 206 6.23 3.31 28.47
CA MET A 206 6.08 2.38 29.59
C MET A 206 4.62 2.19 30.02
N PRO A 207 3.84 3.24 30.30
CA PRO A 207 2.42 3.07 30.63
C PRO A 207 1.61 2.49 29.46
N LEU A 208 1.91 2.89 28.22
CA LEU A 208 1.23 2.37 27.03
C LEU A 208 1.48 0.87 26.87
N PHE A 209 2.73 0.43 27.04
CA PHE A 209 3.08 -1.00 27.00
C PHE A 209 2.39 -1.81 28.09
N ALA A 210 2.38 -1.31 29.33
CA ALA A 210 1.69 -1.96 30.44
C ALA A 210 0.17 -2.10 30.17
N SER A 211 -0.46 -1.03 29.65
CA SER A 211 -1.87 -1.06 29.24
C SER A 211 -2.12 -2.07 28.11
N ALA A 212 -1.23 -2.11 27.08
CA ALA A 212 -1.35 -3.03 25.97
C ALA A 212 -1.25 -4.51 26.42
N VAL A 213 -0.29 -4.82 27.33
CA VAL A 213 -0.14 -6.18 27.90
C VAL A 213 -1.36 -6.56 28.73
N GLY A 214 -1.87 -5.65 29.56
CA GLY A 214 -3.10 -5.89 30.32
C GLY A 214 -4.29 -6.23 29.42
N ARG A 215 -4.52 -5.43 28.35
CA ARG A 215 -5.58 -5.68 27.36
C ARG A 215 -5.40 -7.00 26.63
N ALA A 216 -4.14 -7.39 26.33
CA ALA A 216 -3.86 -8.68 25.68
C ALA A 216 -4.26 -9.84 26.61
N GLY A 217 -4.00 -9.73 27.93
CA GLY A 217 -4.45 -10.70 28.92
C GLY A 217 -5.98 -10.79 29.01
N ASP A 218 -6.68 -9.65 29.09
CA ASP A 218 -8.13 -9.60 29.12
C ASP A 218 -8.75 -10.21 27.85
N LEU A 219 -8.14 -9.93 26.67
CA LEU A 219 -8.58 -10.51 25.41
C LEU A 219 -8.39 -12.04 25.40
N ALA A 220 -7.23 -12.52 25.87
CA ALA A 220 -6.96 -13.96 25.94
C ALA A 220 -7.98 -14.69 26.82
N LEU A 221 -8.27 -14.16 28.00
CA LEU A 221 -9.31 -14.70 28.89
C LEU A 221 -10.70 -14.69 28.23
N ALA A 222 -11.04 -13.58 27.53
CA ALA A 222 -12.31 -13.50 26.83
C ALA A 222 -12.40 -14.49 25.66
N MET A 223 -11.30 -14.79 24.98
CA MET A 223 -11.24 -15.79 23.91
C MET A 223 -11.37 -17.19 24.48
N GLU A 224 -10.68 -17.51 25.57
CA GLU A 224 -10.81 -18.80 26.28
C GLU A 224 -12.25 -19.03 26.75
N ALA A 225 -12.88 -18.03 27.39
CA ALA A 225 -14.27 -18.11 27.83
C ALA A 225 -15.26 -18.35 26.66
N ARG A 226 -14.89 -17.96 25.45
CA ARG A 226 -15.65 -18.26 24.21
C ARG A 226 -15.20 -19.54 23.52
N CYS A 227 -14.47 -20.41 24.20
CA CYS A 227 -13.97 -21.68 23.71
C CYS A 227 -13.08 -21.53 22.46
N TYR A 228 -12.28 -20.46 22.40
CA TYR A 228 -11.30 -20.31 21.34
C TYR A 228 -10.25 -21.41 21.43
N GLN A 229 -9.99 -22.12 20.31
CA GLN A 229 -8.95 -23.14 20.19
C GLN A 229 -8.11 -22.84 18.95
N ALA A 230 -6.83 -22.57 19.14
CA ALA A 230 -5.89 -22.37 18.03
C ALA A 230 -5.77 -23.65 17.18
N GLY A 231 -5.52 -23.50 15.89
CA GLY A 231 -5.32 -24.64 14.98
C GLY A 231 -6.58 -25.38 14.54
N LYS A 232 -7.77 -25.03 15.04
CA LYS A 232 -9.02 -25.64 14.54
C LYS A 232 -9.65 -24.84 13.40
N PRO A 233 -10.16 -25.49 12.35
CA PRO A 233 -10.84 -24.80 11.25
C PRO A 233 -12.09 -24.07 11.77
N ARG A 234 -12.33 -22.88 11.26
CA ARG A 234 -13.46 -22.01 11.67
C ARG A 234 -14.16 -21.41 10.49
N THR A 235 -15.41 -21.07 10.73
CA THR A 235 -16.23 -20.30 9.78
C THR A 235 -16.19 -18.82 10.15
N LYS A 236 -16.18 -17.93 9.17
CA LYS A 236 -16.33 -16.49 9.36
C LYS A 236 -17.81 -16.11 9.35
N MET A 237 -18.20 -15.15 10.18
CA MET A 237 -19.55 -14.59 10.22
C MET A 237 -19.91 -13.91 8.89
N HIS A 238 -18.93 -13.23 8.29
CA HIS A 238 -19.05 -12.60 6.97
C HIS A 238 -17.98 -13.19 6.03
N PRO A 239 -18.25 -14.34 5.39
CA PRO A 239 -17.30 -14.93 4.46
C PRO A 239 -17.22 -14.10 3.17
N LEU A 240 -16.01 -13.97 2.64
CA LEU A 240 -15.81 -13.39 1.30
C LEU A 240 -16.42 -14.33 0.26
N THR A 241 -17.37 -13.85 -0.53
CA THR A 241 -18.03 -14.58 -1.61
C THR A 241 -17.76 -13.88 -2.93
N TYR A 242 -17.38 -14.65 -3.95
CA TYR A 242 -17.17 -14.10 -5.28
C TYR A 242 -18.49 -13.66 -5.92
N ALA A 243 -18.50 -12.42 -6.39
CA ALA A 243 -19.56 -11.91 -7.24
C ALA A 243 -19.28 -12.22 -8.73
N ARG A 244 -20.31 -12.15 -9.59
CA ARG A 244 -20.12 -12.34 -11.03
C ARG A 244 -19.15 -11.33 -11.64
N MET A 245 -19.11 -10.12 -11.12
CA MET A 245 -18.17 -9.07 -11.52
C MET A 245 -16.71 -9.44 -11.26
N ASP A 246 -16.43 -10.18 -10.20
CA ASP A 246 -15.08 -10.62 -9.86
C ASP A 246 -14.48 -11.53 -10.94
N GLY A 247 -15.30 -12.45 -11.47
CA GLY A 247 -14.90 -13.32 -12.58
C GLY A 247 -14.55 -12.53 -13.84
N VAL A 248 -15.35 -11.51 -14.17
CA VAL A 248 -15.09 -10.63 -15.32
C VAL A 248 -13.77 -9.90 -15.16
N VAL A 249 -13.49 -9.35 -13.95
CA VAL A 249 -12.25 -8.61 -13.69
C VAL A 249 -11.02 -9.53 -13.73
N TYR A 250 -11.12 -10.79 -13.25
CA TYR A 250 -10.04 -11.77 -13.42
C TYR A 250 -9.71 -12.01 -14.90
N VAL A 251 -10.74 -12.25 -15.72
CA VAL A 251 -10.54 -12.46 -17.17
C VAL A 251 -9.94 -11.23 -17.82
N LEU A 252 -10.46 -10.03 -17.52
CA LEU A 252 -9.91 -8.77 -18.04
C LEU A 252 -8.46 -8.55 -17.64
N ALA A 253 -8.06 -8.85 -16.39
CA ALA A 253 -6.70 -8.73 -15.91
C ALA A 253 -5.74 -9.68 -16.64
N VAL A 254 -6.17 -10.92 -16.89
CA VAL A 254 -5.37 -11.91 -17.64
C VAL A 254 -5.25 -11.52 -19.12
N VAL A 255 -6.36 -11.11 -19.74
CA VAL A 255 -6.37 -10.62 -21.14
C VAL A 255 -5.49 -9.38 -21.29
N TYR A 256 -5.55 -8.45 -20.35
CA TYR A 256 -4.66 -7.30 -20.30
C TYR A 256 -3.19 -7.72 -20.28
N LEU A 257 -2.81 -8.63 -19.38
CA LEU A 257 -1.41 -9.09 -19.29
C LEU A 257 -0.98 -9.81 -20.58
N ALA A 258 -1.82 -10.67 -21.13
CA ALA A 258 -1.56 -11.35 -22.41
C ALA A 258 -1.38 -10.34 -23.56
N GLY A 259 -2.26 -9.33 -23.65
CA GLY A 259 -2.15 -8.25 -24.63
C GLY A 259 -0.84 -7.47 -24.48
N MET A 260 -0.41 -7.18 -23.24
CA MET A 260 0.86 -6.49 -22.96
C MET A 260 2.07 -7.33 -23.41
N ILE A 261 2.03 -8.65 -23.24
CA ILE A 261 3.09 -9.56 -23.68
C ILE A 261 3.15 -9.59 -25.22
N VAL A 262 1.99 -9.65 -25.89
CA VAL A 262 1.91 -9.61 -27.35
C VAL A 262 2.45 -8.29 -27.90
N ILE A 263 2.02 -7.14 -27.36
CA ILE A 263 2.52 -5.82 -27.77
C ILE A 263 4.04 -5.75 -27.59
N LYS A 264 4.58 -6.30 -26.51
CA LYS A 264 6.04 -6.38 -26.29
C LYS A 264 6.76 -7.13 -27.41
N GLN A 265 6.18 -8.24 -27.95
CA GLN A 265 6.79 -9.01 -29.03
C GLN A 265 6.79 -8.29 -30.37
N PHE A 266 5.77 -7.41 -30.60
CA PHE A 266 5.65 -6.65 -31.85
C PHE A 266 6.43 -5.33 -31.85
N VAL A 267 6.68 -4.73 -30.67
CA VAL A 267 7.25 -3.37 -30.56
C VAL A 267 8.65 -3.38 -29.91
N GLY A 268 9.04 -4.49 -29.27
CA GLY A 268 10.36 -4.70 -28.68
C GLY A 268 11.18 -5.59 -29.53
#